data_a4a806bba9e432aab66570fb8e8b87b0
#
_entry.id   a4a806bba9e432aab66570fb8e8b87b0
#
_cell.length_a   1.000
_cell.length_b   1.000
_cell.length_c   1.000
_cell.angle_alpha   90.00
_cell.angle_beta   90.00
_cell.angle_gamma   90.00
#
_symmetry.space_group_name_H-M   'P 1'
#
loop_
_entity.id
_entity.type
_entity.pdbx_description
1 polymer ?
#
loop_
_entity_poly.entity_id
_entity_poly.type
_entity_poly.pdbx_seq_one_letter_code
_entity_poly.pdbx_strand_id
1 'polypeptide(L)'
;MMIKIAVVGSKEFMETLLPIAHKLEEIEIDPYVYLHPAESSELLKRLKPCDFIFFSGALPYYMAKEIREQLRIPSTYLQQDETTVASSILSVMYHQGIQPHKISIDLVDRSFIINVFHDIGIKESPQVFDYENMLWSKDEINRVIDFHVAKYQSGKAHLALTSIHAVYDELQKIGIPSERMIDLKQSIIHGLKDAKIKAELARSHSATVGACIISSLELRDGLLEQLDVISKELRGSFKTIDEMTFILYTTRGDIESIIKTNIINNLFASIEGMIAIGFGYGKTVKEAEQNAKIAQGFA
;
A
#
# COMPACT_ATOMS: atom_id res chain seq x y z
N MET A 1 -11.79 5.79 17.56
CA MET A 1 -12.67 5.80 16.34
C MET A 1 -12.32 4.56 15.52
N MET A 2 -13.31 3.74 15.13
CA MET A 2 -13.09 2.49 14.39
C MET A 2 -12.42 2.74 13.04
N ILE A 3 -11.34 2.04 12.76
CA ILE A 3 -10.64 2.03 11.47
C ILE A 3 -10.99 0.73 10.74
N LYS A 4 -11.53 0.86 9.54
CA LYS A 4 -11.92 -0.26 8.71
C LYS A 4 -10.80 -0.64 7.75
N ILE A 5 -10.26 -1.86 7.92
CA ILE A 5 -9.15 -2.37 7.12
C ILE A 5 -9.66 -3.50 6.23
N ALA A 6 -9.56 -3.33 4.90
CA ALA A 6 -9.73 -4.41 3.96
C ALA A 6 -8.46 -5.27 3.93
N VAL A 7 -8.57 -6.55 4.28
CA VAL A 7 -7.43 -7.46 4.28
C VAL A 7 -7.52 -8.39 3.09
N VAL A 8 -6.50 -8.39 2.23
CA VAL A 8 -6.39 -9.22 1.03
C VAL A 8 -5.35 -10.32 1.26
N GLY A 9 -5.77 -11.58 1.27
CA GLY A 9 -4.87 -12.68 1.59
C GLY A 9 -5.42 -14.07 1.23
N SER A 10 -4.58 -15.10 1.41
CA SER A 10 -5.02 -16.49 1.29
C SER A 10 -5.95 -16.88 2.45
N LYS A 11 -6.63 -18.02 2.30
CA LYS A 11 -7.51 -18.56 3.34
C LYS A 11 -6.73 -18.83 4.64
N GLU A 12 -5.56 -19.44 4.54
CA GLU A 12 -4.70 -19.79 5.69
C GLU A 12 -4.23 -18.53 6.42
N PHE A 13 -3.88 -17.48 5.68
CA PHE A 13 -3.53 -16.21 6.27
C PHE A 13 -4.69 -15.61 7.06
N MET A 14 -5.92 -15.65 6.51
CA MET A 14 -7.11 -15.17 7.21
C MET A 14 -7.42 -15.96 8.47
N GLU A 15 -7.25 -17.29 8.45
CA GLU A 15 -7.42 -18.15 9.62
C GLU A 15 -6.45 -17.77 10.74
N THR A 16 -5.25 -17.31 10.41
CA THR A 16 -4.26 -16.82 11.37
C THR A 16 -4.56 -15.39 11.83
N LEU A 17 -4.91 -14.49 10.92
CA LEU A 17 -5.07 -13.07 11.18
C LEU A 17 -6.34 -12.75 11.97
N LEU A 18 -7.50 -13.32 11.60
CA LEU A 18 -8.79 -12.95 12.18
C LEU A 18 -8.85 -13.12 13.71
N PRO A 19 -8.38 -14.24 14.31
CA PRO A 19 -8.36 -14.39 15.76
C PRO A 19 -7.45 -13.37 16.47
N ILE A 20 -6.42 -12.87 15.77
CA ILE A 20 -5.52 -11.84 16.28
C ILE A 20 -6.21 -10.48 16.22
N ALA A 21 -6.80 -10.16 15.07
CA ALA A 21 -7.45 -8.87 14.81
C ALA A 21 -8.63 -8.62 15.77
N HIS A 22 -9.42 -9.64 16.08
CA HIS A 22 -10.52 -9.54 17.08
C HIS A 22 -10.09 -9.10 18.48
N LYS A 23 -8.82 -9.18 18.80
CA LYS A 23 -8.26 -8.75 20.09
C LYS A 23 -7.70 -7.32 20.04
N LEU A 24 -7.69 -6.70 18.86
CA LEU A 24 -7.20 -5.34 18.67
C LEU A 24 -8.37 -4.37 18.74
N GLU A 25 -8.23 -3.36 19.58
CA GLU A 25 -9.23 -2.32 19.74
C GLU A 25 -9.23 -1.35 18.55
N GLU A 26 -10.40 -0.84 18.23
CA GLU A 26 -10.64 0.18 17.20
C GLU A 26 -10.23 -0.22 15.77
N ILE A 27 -10.14 -1.52 15.47
CA ILE A 27 -9.90 -2.06 14.13
C ILE A 27 -11.08 -2.98 13.75
N GLU A 28 -11.66 -2.74 12.59
CA GLU A 28 -12.64 -3.61 11.94
C GLU A 28 -11.99 -4.21 10.67
N ILE A 29 -12.04 -5.54 10.55
CA ILE A 29 -11.48 -6.25 9.40
C ILE A 29 -12.59 -6.67 8.43
N ASP A 30 -12.41 -6.32 7.15
CA ASP A 30 -13.20 -6.83 6.04
C ASP A 30 -12.31 -7.76 5.19
N PRO A 31 -12.51 -9.10 5.25
CA PRO A 31 -11.61 -10.06 4.61
C PRO A 31 -11.93 -10.24 3.12
N TYR A 32 -10.90 -10.22 2.27
CA TYR A 32 -10.92 -10.52 0.85
C TYR A 32 -9.97 -11.67 0.55
N VAL A 33 -10.54 -12.86 0.33
CA VAL A 33 -9.79 -14.11 0.19
C VAL A 33 -9.56 -14.42 -1.29
N TYR A 34 -8.33 -14.71 -1.66
CA TYR A 34 -7.96 -15.23 -2.97
C TYR A 34 -7.52 -16.69 -2.88
N LEU A 35 -7.67 -17.43 -3.96
CA LEU A 35 -7.05 -18.73 -4.17
C LEU A 35 -5.66 -18.58 -4.80
N HIS A 36 -5.51 -17.60 -5.71
CA HIS A 36 -4.23 -17.27 -6.33
C HIS A 36 -3.94 -15.77 -6.19
N PRO A 37 -2.70 -15.35 -5.88
CA PRO A 37 -2.35 -13.93 -5.67
C PRO A 37 -2.72 -13.00 -6.82
N ALA A 38 -2.76 -13.48 -8.06
CA ALA A 38 -3.18 -12.70 -9.23
C ALA A 38 -4.64 -12.22 -9.17
N GLU A 39 -5.49 -12.85 -8.35
CA GLU A 39 -6.89 -12.45 -8.15
C GLU A 39 -7.01 -11.16 -7.33
N SER A 40 -5.93 -10.70 -6.71
CA SER A 40 -5.92 -9.51 -5.84
C SER A 40 -6.46 -8.27 -6.56
N SER A 41 -6.12 -8.06 -7.83
CA SER A 41 -6.63 -6.95 -8.64
C SER A 41 -8.15 -6.98 -8.79
N GLU A 42 -8.73 -8.15 -9.02
CA GLU A 42 -10.19 -8.31 -9.15
C GLU A 42 -10.91 -8.14 -7.82
N LEU A 43 -10.30 -8.59 -6.72
CA LEU A 43 -10.83 -8.37 -5.37
C LEU A 43 -10.90 -6.88 -5.03
N LEU A 44 -9.87 -6.11 -5.41
CA LEU A 44 -9.85 -4.66 -5.16
C LEU A 44 -10.97 -3.90 -5.89
N LYS A 45 -11.44 -4.38 -7.05
CA LYS A 45 -12.56 -3.76 -7.77
C LYS A 45 -13.90 -3.92 -7.02
N ARG A 46 -13.98 -4.83 -6.06
CA ARG A 46 -15.19 -5.14 -5.27
C ARG A 46 -15.09 -4.70 -3.82
N LEU A 47 -14.11 -3.85 -3.50
CA LEU A 47 -13.93 -3.36 -2.14
C LEU A 47 -15.15 -2.57 -1.66
N LYS A 48 -15.59 -2.85 -0.46
CA LYS A 48 -16.48 -1.97 0.29
C LYS A 48 -15.68 -0.75 0.79
N PRO A 49 -16.33 0.36 1.13
CA PRO A 49 -15.65 1.51 1.71
C PRO A 49 -14.78 1.10 2.91
N CYS A 50 -13.49 1.43 2.85
CA CYS A 50 -12.51 1.13 3.88
C CYS A 50 -11.48 2.27 3.99
N ASP A 51 -10.74 2.28 5.10
CA ASP A 51 -9.74 3.31 5.40
C ASP A 51 -8.34 2.89 4.99
N PHE A 52 -8.11 1.59 4.89
CA PHE A 52 -6.81 1.03 4.59
C PHE A 52 -6.94 -0.34 3.91
N ILE A 53 -5.95 -0.68 3.08
CA ILE A 53 -5.84 -2.01 2.47
C ILE A 53 -4.57 -2.68 2.99
N PHE A 54 -4.72 -3.85 3.61
CA PHE A 54 -3.62 -4.65 4.13
C PHE A 54 -3.52 -5.97 3.37
N PHE A 55 -2.35 -6.25 2.80
CA PHE A 55 -2.11 -7.48 2.05
C PHE A 55 -1.32 -8.50 2.88
N SER A 56 -1.58 -9.77 2.65
CA SER A 56 -0.87 -10.87 3.33
C SER A 56 0.62 -10.97 3.00
N GLY A 57 1.09 -10.27 1.96
CA GLY A 57 2.50 -10.28 1.55
C GLY A 57 2.76 -9.42 0.32
N ALA A 58 4.01 -9.37 -0.09
CA ALA A 58 4.48 -8.54 -1.20
C ALA A 58 3.84 -8.90 -2.55
N LEU A 59 3.71 -10.19 -2.86
CA LEU A 59 3.23 -10.66 -4.16
C LEU A 59 1.82 -10.15 -4.49
N PRO A 60 0.77 -10.39 -3.67
CA PRO A 60 -0.57 -9.86 -3.95
C PRO A 60 -0.61 -8.32 -3.97
N TYR A 61 0.22 -7.66 -3.18
CA TYR A 61 0.35 -6.20 -3.15
C TYR A 61 0.86 -5.62 -4.47
N TYR A 62 1.93 -6.21 -5.03
CA TYR A 62 2.50 -5.74 -6.29
C TYR A 62 1.65 -6.15 -7.51
N MET A 63 1.04 -7.34 -7.51
CA MET A 63 0.11 -7.77 -8.58
C MET A 63 -1.14 -6.88 -8.67
N ALA A 64 -1.55 -6.26 -7.57
CA ALA A 64 -2.68 -5.34 -7.52
C ALA A 64 -2.28 -3.87 -7.77
N LYS A 65 -1.04 -3.57 -8.18
CA LYS A 65 -0.47 -2.22 -8.23
C LYS A 65 -1.36 -1.22 -8.97
N GLU A 66 -1.78 -1.52 -10.20
CA GLU A 66 -2.54 -0.60 -11.03
C GLU A 66 -3.87 -0.19 -10.38
N ILE A 67 -4.65 -1.17 -9.91
CA ILE A 67 -5.94 -0.91 -9.25
C ILE A 67 -5.74 -0.21 -7.91
N ARG A 68 -4.74 -0.63 -7.14
CA ARG A 68 -4.41 -0.04 -5.84
C ARG A 68 -4.06 1.45 -5.95
N GLU A 69 -3.28 1.82 -6.97
CA GLU A 69 -2.93 3.22 -7.24
C GLU A 69 -4.14 4.06 -7.68
N GLN A 70 -5.09 3.45 -8.43
CA GLN A 70 -6.34 4.11 -8.81
C GLN A 70 -7.27 4.36 -7.63
N LEU A 71 -7.36 3.42 -6.68
CA LEU A 71 -8.24 3.52 -5.51
C LEU A 71 -7.84 4.60 -4.53
N ARG A 72 -6.56 5.00 -4.49
CA ARG A 72 -6.00 6.03 -3.58
C ARG A 72 -6.24 5.77 -2.10
N ILE A 73 -6.58 4.55 -1.74
CA ILE A 73 -6.67 4.12 -0.36
C ILE A 73 -5.24 3.75 0.09
N PRO A 74 -4.76 4.26 1.24
CA PRO A 74 -3.45 3.89 1.75
C PRO A 74 -3.36 2.39 1.95
N SER A 75 -2.24 1.81 1.60
CA SER A 75 -2.09 0.35 1.60
C SER A 75 -0.67 -0.06 1.96
N THR A 76 -0.55 -1.24 2.55
CA THR A 76 0.72 -1.93 2.84
C THR A 76 0.51 -3.43 2.80
N TYR A 77 1.59 -4.18 2.99
CA TYR A 77 1.54 -5.64 3.11
C TYR A 77 2.30 -6.10 4.36
N LEU A 78 2.04 -7.33 4.79
CA LEU A 78 2.81 -7.97 5.86
C LEU A 78 4.25 -8.13 5.38
N GLN A 79 5.13 -7.34 5.99
CA GLN A 79 6.55 -7.38 5.66
C GLN A 79 7.22 -8.56 6.35
N GLN A 80 8.14 -9.18 5.63
CA GLN A 80 9.13 -10.04 6.22
C GLN A 80 10.15 -9.17 6.97
N ASP A 81 10.64 -9.68 8.07
CA ASP A 81 11.70 -9.10 8.85
C ASP A 81 12.73 -10.17 9.27
N GLU A 82 13.81 -9.75 9.86
CA GLU A 82 14.87 -10.61 10.39
C GLU A 82 14.31 -11.64 11.38
N THR A 83 13.32 -11.27 12.19
CA THR A 83 12.69 -12.15 13.18
C THR A 83 11.89 -13.27 12.48
N THR A 84 11.16 -12.94 11.44
CA THR A 84 10.40 -13.90 10.63
C THR A 84 11.34 -14.91 9.96
N VAL A 85 12.44 -14.43 9.38
CA VAL A 85 13.45 -15.28 8.72
C VAL A 85 14.13 -16.20 9.73
N ALA A 86 14.62 -15.63 10.84
CA ALA A 86 15.29 -16.40 11.91
C ALA A 86 14.38 -17.46 12.51
N SER A 87 13.12 -17.11 12.82
CA SER A 87 12.15 -18.04 13.40
C SER A 87 11.78 -19.17 12.45
N SER A 88 11.66 -18.87 11.15
CA SER A 88 11.36 -19.88 10.13
C SER A 88 12.50 -20.86 9.95
N ILE A 89 13.75 -20.38 9.90
CA ILE A 89 14.94 -21.24 9.83
C ILE A 89 15.08 -22.07 11.10
N LEU A 90 14.90 -21.47 12.28
CA LEU A 90 14.94 -22.18 13.56
C LEU A 90 13.89 -23.32 13.60
N SER A 91 12.70 -23.05 13.11
CA SER A 91 11.63 -24.07 13.02
C SER A 91 12.05 -25.26 12.15
N VAL A 92 12.61 -25.00 10.96
CA VAL A 92 13.12 -26.07 10.08
C VAL A 92 14.25 -26.84 10.76
N MET A 93 15.21 -26.15 11.38
CA MET A 93 16.31 -26.79 12.10
C MET A 93 15.81 -27.69 13.24
N TYR A 94 14.84 -27.20 14.01
CA TYR A 94 14.34 -27.91 15.19
C TYR A 94 13.48 -29.13 14.80
N HIS A 95 12.55 -28.96 13.86
CA HIS A 95 11.59 -30.02 13.52
C HIS A 95 12.14 -31.03 12.51
N GLN A 96 13.06 -30.61 11.61
CA GLN A 96 13.55 -31.44 10.52
C GLN A 96 15.05 -31.75 10.60
N GLY A 97 15.78 -31.10 11.50
CA GLY A 97 17.21 -31.31 11.67
C GLY A 97 18.07 -30.82 10.50
N ILE A 98 17.49 -29.98 9.60
CA ILE A 98 18.18 -29.48 8.41
C ILE A 98 18.98 -28.25 8.78
N GLN A 99 20.30 -28.29 8.46
CA GLN A 99 21.20 -27.16 8.70
C GLN A 99 20.92 -26.00 7.72
N PRO A 100 21.14 -24.74 8.10
CA PRO A 100 20.83 -23.57 7.27
C PRO A 100 21.41 -23.63 5.86
N HIS A 101 22.65 -24.04 5.69
CA HIS A 101 23.32 -24.13 4.38
C HIS A 101 22.69 -25.18 3.43
N LYS A 102 21.81 -26.04 3.95
CA LYS A 102 21.02 -27.02 3.19
C LYS A 102 19.57 -26.57 2.95
N ILE A 103 19.29 -25.31 3.18
CA ILE A 103 18.00 -24.68 2.87
C ILE A 103 18.17 -23.78 1.65
N SER A 104 17.24 -23.83 0.70
CA SER A 104 17.05 -22.77 -0.29
C SER A 104 15.90 -21.86 0.18
N ILE A 105 16.11 -20.55 0.15
CA ILE A 105 15.16 -19.58 0.67
C ILE A 105 14.94 -18.46 -0.32
N ASP A 106 13.70 -18.00 -0.48
CA ASP A 106 13.35 -16.82 -1.25
C ASP A 106 12.95 -15.67 -0.31
N LEU A 107 13.51 -14.49 -0.54
CA LEU A 107 13.36 -13.30 0.30
C LEU A 107 13.11 -12.06 -0.54
N VAL A 108 12.37 -11.08 0.02
CA VAL A 108 12.28 -9.74 -0.55
C VAL A 108 13.65 -9.07 -0.56
N ASP A 109 14.38 -9.18 0.57
CA ASP A 109 15.70 -8.58 0.76
C ASP A 109 16.63 -9.61 1.45
N ARG A 110 17.71 -9.96 0.79
CA ARG A 110 18.72 -10.89 1.32
C ARG A 110 19.46 -10.36 2.56
N SER A 111 19.42 -9.04 2.80
CA SER A 111 20.08 -8.44 3.96
C SER A 111 19.53 -9.02 5.27
N PHE A 112 18.26 -9.39 5.32
CA PHE A 112 17.64 -9.99 6.50
C PHE A 112 18.38 -11.23 7.00
N ILE A 113 18.79 -12.11 6.10
CA ILE A 113 19.52 -13.31 6.51
C ILE A 113 21.00 -13.03 6.77
N ILE A 114 21.60 -12.10 6.02
CA ILE A 114 22.99 -11.70 6.22
C ILE A 114 23.17 -11.12 7.61
N ASN A 115 22.29 -10.19 8.02
CA ASN A 115 22.32 -9.55 9.32
C ASN A 115 22.15 -10.56 10.46
N VAL A 116 21.09 -11.39 10.37
CA VAL A 116 20.83 -12.43 11.37
C VAL A 116 22.04 -13.35 11.55
N PHE A 117 22.61 -13.86 10.45
CA PHE A 117 23.72 -14.81 10.51
C PHE A 117 25.02 -14.17 10.99
N HIS A 118 25.26 -12.92 10.62
CA HIS A 118 26.38 -12.13 11.14
C HIS A 118 26.28 -11.95 12.66
N ASP A 119 25.11 -11.53 13.15
CA ASP A 119 24.90 -11.23 14.57
C ASP A 119 25.01 -12.46 15.47
N ILE A 120 24.58 -13.64 14.97
CA ILE A 120 24.68 -14.89 15.73
C ILE A 120 25.94 -15.70 15.42
N GLY A 121 26.84 -15.20 14.57
CA GLY A 121 28.12 -15.80 14.27
C GLY A 121 28.06 -17.06 13.39
N ILE A 122 26.97 -17.29 12.61
CA ILE A 122 26.86 -18.39 11.67
C ILE A 122 27.55 -18.02 10.36
N LYS A 123 28.51 -18.85 9.91
CA LYS A 123 29.26 -18.60 8.68
C LYS A 123 28.61 -19.21 7.43
N GLU A 124 27.89 -20.31 7.60
CA GLU A 124 27.27 -21.06 6.51
C GLU A 124 25.86 -20.60 6.26
N SER A 125 25.64 -19.88 5.16
CA SER A 125 24.35 -19.29 4.79
C SER A 125 23.51 -20.23 3.93
N PRO A 126 22.17 -20.11 3.96
CA PRO A 126 21.26 -20.70 2.99
C PRO A 126 21.56 -20.28 1.55
N GLN A 127 20.97 -21.02 0.60
CA GLN A 127 20.93 -20.60 -0.81
C GLN A 127 19.80 -19.58 -0.98
N VAL A 128 20.13 -18.32 -1.21
CA VAL A 128 19.15 -17.22 -1.23
C VAL A 128 18.77 -16.84 -2.65
N PHE A 129 17.49 -16.75 -2.93
CA PHE A 129 16.89 -16.04 -4.04
C PHE A 129 16.36 -14.70 -3.56
N ASP A 130 16.83 -13.61 -4.16
CA ASP A 130 16.48 -12.24 -3.81
C ASP A 130 15.58 -11.66 -4.89
N TYR A 131 14.44 -11.10 -4.50
CA TYR A 131 13.45 -10.55 -5.43
C TYR A 131 13.08 -9.08 -5.17
N GLU A 132 13.94 -8.33 -4.46
CA GLU A 132 13.70 -6.92 -4.13
C GLU A 132 13.35 -6.06 -5.36
N ASN A 133 14.02 -6.32 -6.50
CA ASN A 133 13.87 -5.53 -7.72
C ASN A 133 13.05 -6.23 -8.82
N MET A 134 12.30 -7.28 -8.51
CA MET A 134 11.54 -8.02 -9.48
C MET A 134 10.24 -7.31 -9.88
N LEU A 135 9.97 -7.36 -11.19
CA LEU A 135 8.64 -7.05 -11.73
C LEU A 135 7.75 -8.27 -11.52
N TRP A 136 6.81 -8.18 -10.57
CA TRP A 136 5.95 -9.30 -10.18
C TRP A 136 5.00 -9.72 -11.30
N SER A 137 5.42 -10.70 -12.07
CA SER A 137 4.67 -11.37 -13.11
C SER A 137 4.60 -12.87 -12.85
N LYS A 138 3.82 -13.59 -13.65
CA LYS A 138 3.75 -15.06 -13.57
C LYS A 138 5.11 -15.70 -13.88
N ASP A 139 5.87 -15.11 -14.80
CA ASP A 139 7.19 -15.62 -15.18
C ASP A 139 8.21 -15.50 -14.03
N GLU A 140 8.08 -14.47 -13.22
CA GLU A 140 8.92 -14.27 -12.04
C GLU A 140 8.66 -15.33 -10.96
N ILE A 141 7.42 -15.75 -10.77
CA ILE A 141 7.06 -16.87 -9.85
C ILE A 141 7.76 -18.15 -10.35
N ASN A 142 7.74 -18.42 -11.65
CA ASN A 142 8.40 -19.58 -12.22
C ASN A 142 9.93 -19.55 -11.97
N ARG A 143 10.56 -18.39 -12.05
CA ARG A 143 12.00 -18.24 -11.73
C ARG A 143 12.33 -18.60 -10.30
N VAL A 144 11.44 -18.25 -9.33
CA VAL A 144 11.61 -18.66 -7.93
C VAL A 144 11.48 -20.19 -7.78
N ILE A 145 10.49 -20.77 -8.46
CA ILE A 145 10.31 -22.23 -8.47
C ILE A 145 11.54 -22.93 -9.05
N ASP A 146 12.00 -22.49 -10.23
CA ASP A 146 13.17 -23.05 -10.91
C ASP A 146 14.44 -22.97 -10.05
N PHE A 147 14.61 -21.87 -9.31
CA PHE A 147 15.71 -21.74 -8.36
C PHE A 147 15.67 -22.83 -7.29
N HIS A 148 14.54 -23.04 -6.63
CA HIS A 148 14.41 -24.06 -5.59
C HIS A 148 14.62 -25.46 -6.15
N VAL A 149 14.04 -25.77 -7.30
CA VAL A 149 14.21 -27.03 -8.02
C VAL A 149 15.67 -27.29 -8.34
N ALA A 150 16.37 -26.30 -8.92
CA ALA A 150 17.80 -26.43 -9.27
C ALA A 150 18.69 -26.66 -8.03
N LYS A 151 18.38 -25.97 -6.90
CA LYS A 151 19.14 -26.16 -5.65
C LYS A 151 18.90 -27.54 -5.04
N TYR A 152 17.68 -28.04 -5.09
CA TYR A 152 17.34 -29.39 -4.62
C TYR A 152 17.99 -30.48 -5.50
N GLN A 153 17.82 -30.40 -6.81
CA GLN A 153 18.38 -31.38 -7.76
C GLN A 153 19.91 -31.45 -7.73
N SER A 154 20.57 -30.30 -7.49
CA SER A 154 22.04 -30.27 -7.36
C SER A 154 22.57 -30.72 -5.97
N GLY A 155 21.71 -31.10 -5.03
CA GLY A 155 22.07 -31.47 -3.65
C GLY A 155 22.60 -30.32 -2.79
N LYS A 156 22.49 -29.08 -3.29
CA LYS A 156 22.88 -27.88 -2.55
C LYS A 156 21.87 -27.53 -1.45
N ALA A 157 20.60 -27.85 -1.68
CA ALA A 157 19.55 -27.72 -0.68
C ALA A 157 18.81 -29.05 -0.52
N HIS A 158 18.31 -29.30 0.69
CA HIS A 158 17.45 -30.44 1.03
C HIS A 158 16.00 -30.01 1.24
N LEU A 159 15.77 -28.72 1.45
CA LEU A 159 14.47 -28.15 1.67
C LEU A 159 14.39 -26.73 1.08
N ALA A 160 13.24 -26.40 0.48
CA ALA A 160 12.87 -25.07 0.08
C ALA A 160 12.04 -24.37 1.17
N LEU A 161 12.47 -23.19 1.61
CA LEU A 161 11.72 -22.35 2.55
C LEU A 161 11.23 -21.12 1.78
N THR A 162 9.93 -21.02 1.58
CA THR A 162 9.34 -19.97 0.74
C THR A 162 8.31 -19.15 1.48
N SER A 163 8.26 -17.86 1.17
CA SER A 163 7.21 -16.95 1.63
C SER A 163 6.02 -16.88 0.67
N ILE A 164 6.18 -17.41 -0.54
CA ILE A 164 5.20 -17.30 -1.62
C ILE A 164 4.34 -18.57 -1.67
N HIS A 165 3.05 -18.42 -1.34
CA HIS A 165 2.12 -19.55 -1.31
C HIS A 165 2.08 -20.33 -2.65
N ALA A 166 2.01 -19.63 -3.77
CA ALA A 166 2.00 -20.26 -5.09
C ALA A 166 3.29 -21.05 -5.41
N VAL A 167 4.44 -20.61 -4.89
CA VAL A 167 5.71 -21.35 -5.00
C VAL A 167 5.65 -22.62 -4.15
N TYR A 168 5.18 -22.51 -2.91
CA TYR A 168 5.01 -23.66 -2.01
C TYR A 168 4.11 -24.74 -2.64
N ASP A 169 2.93 -24.35 -3.13
CA ASP A 169 1.98 -25.26 -3.74
C ASP A 169 2.57 -26.01 -4.95
N GLU A 170 3.31 -25.30 -5.80
CA GLU A 170 3.92 -25.90 -6.97
C GLU A 170 5.08 -26.84 -6.61
N LEU A 171 5.94 -26.46 -5.65
CA LEU A 171 7.01 -27.31 -5.15
C LEU A 171 6.47 -28.60 -4.53
N GLN A 172 5.37 -28.51 -3.76
CA GLN A 172 4.70 -29.69 -3.20
C GLN A 172 4.15 -30.63 -4.29
N LYS A 173 3.51 -30.08 -5.34
CA LYS A 173 2.99 -30.87 -6.47
C LYS A 173 4.07 -31.66 -7.21
N ILE A 174 5.25 -31.06 -7.39
CA ILE A 174 6.38 -31.71 -8.07
C ILE A 174 7.27 -32.53 -7.13
N GLY A 175 6.88 -32.67 -5.84
CA GLY A 175 7.55 -33.52 -4.86
C GLY A 175 8.86 -32.95 -4.30
N ILE A 176 9.06 -31.65 -4.35
CA ILE A 176 10.20 -30.98 -3.70
C ILE A 176 9.85 -30.70 -2.23
N PRO A 177 10.66 -31.18 -1.27
CA PRO A 177 10.47 -30.85 0.14
C PRO A 177 10.48 -29.34 0.34
N SER A 178 9.37 -28.81 0.86
CA SER A 178 9.21 -27.37 1.03
C SER A 178 8.38 -27.04 2.27
N GLU A 179 8.70 -25.92 2.88
CA GLU A 179 7.99 -25.32 4.00
C GLU A 179 7.66 -23.86 3.71
N ARG A 180 6.58 -23.37 4.29
CA ARG A 180 6.26 -21.94 4.26
C ARG A 180 6.95 -21.21 5.40
N MET A 181 7.35 -19.97 5.13
CA MET A 181 7.74 -19.07 6.20
C MET A 181 6.58 -18.85 7.17
N ILE A 182 6.92 -18.69 8.43
CA ILE A 182 5.94 -18.55 9.52
C ILE A 182 5.41 -17.11 9.53
N ASP A 183 4.09 -16.97 9.47
CA ASP A 183 3.43 -15.68 9.73
C ASP A 183 3.38 -15.44 11.25
N LEU A 184 4.38 -14.75 11.77
CA LEU A 184 4.50 -14.51 13.20
C LEU A 184 3.34 -13.64 13.71
N LYS A 185 2.71 -14.07 14.80
CA LYS A 185 1.62 -13.33 15.44
C LYS A 185 2.00 -11.88 15.76
N GLN A 186 3.23 -11.64 16.23
CA GLN A 186 3.69 -10.29 16.55
C GLN A 186 3.84 -9.43 15.29
N SER A 187 4.35 -9.98 14.19
CA SER A 187 4.46 -9.26 12.91
C SER A 187 3.07 -8.88 12.37
N ILE A 188 2.06 -9.76 12.50
CA ILE A 188 0.66 -9.44 12.15
C ILE A 188 0.13 -8.31 13.04
N ILE A 189 0.33 -8.38 14.36
CA ILE A 189 -0.11 -7.33 15.29
C ILE A 189 0.53 -5.98 14.95
N HIS A 190 1.84 -5.96 14.71
CA HIS A 190 2.56 -4.75 14.34
C HIS A 190 2.07 -4.20 13.01
N GLY A 191 1.90 -5.05 11.99
CA GLY A 191 1.38 -4.65 10.69
C GLY A 191 -0.01 -4.03 10.75
N LEU A 192 -0.94 -4.61 11.52
CA LEU A 192 -2.29 -4.07 11.71
C LEU A 192 -2.29 -2.75 12.50
N LYS A 193 -1.45 -2.62 13.53
CA LYS A 193 -1.31 -1.36 14.27
C LYS A 193 -0.70 -0.26 13.40
N ASP A 194 0.30 -0.57 12.61
CA ASP A 194 0.90 0.36 11.66
C ASP A 194 -0.11 0.79 10.58
N ALA A 195 -0.90 -0.15 10.05
CA ALA A 195 -2.00 0.14 9.13
C ALA A 195 -3.03 1.09 9.76
N LYS A 196 -3.41 0.88 11.04
CA LYS A 196 -4.31 1.79 11.78
C LYS A 196 -3.71 3.20 11.85
N ILE A 197 -2.47 3.34 12.28
CA ILE A 197 -1.80 4.65 12.40
C ILE A 197 -1.75 5.36 11.03
N LYS A 198 -1.39 4.65 9.97
CA LYS A 198 -1.34 5.20 8.61
C LYS A 198 -2.73 5.62 8.11
N ALA A 199 -3.78 4.85 8.42
CA ALA A 199 -5.16 5.21 8.09
C ALA A 199 -5.61 6.47 8.83
N GLU A 200 -5.32 6.59 10.13
CA GLU A 200 -5.62 7.78 10.93
C GLU A 200 -4.90 9.02 10.41
N LEU A 201 -3.63 8.89 10.05
CA LEU A 201 -2.85 9.96 9.44
C LEU A 201 -3.44 10.38 8.08
N ALA A 202 -3.80 9.43 7.22
CA ALA A 202 -4.40 9.71 5.92
C ALA A 202 -5.75 10.41 6.07
N ARG A 203 -6.61 9.99 7.00
CA ARG A 203 -7.87 10.68 7.32
C ARG A 203 -7.63 12.11 7.80
N SER A 204 -6.72 12.29 8.76
CA SER A 204 -6.38 13.61 9.31
C SER A 204 -5.83 14.53 8.23
N HIS A 205 -4.96 14.00 7.37
CA HIS A 205 -4.38 14.73 6.24
C HIS A 205 -5.45 15.15 5.21
N SER A 206 -6.33 14.23 4.84
CA SER A 206 -7.41 14.50 3.90
C SER A 206 -8.45 15.48 4.42
N ALA A 207 -8.67 15.51 5.74
CA ALA A 207 -9.60 16.45 6.41
C ALA A 207 -9.00 17.84 6.67
N THR A 208 -7.71 18.06 6.37
CA THR A 208 -7.07 19.39 6.49
C THR A 208 -7.79 20.39 5.59
N VAL A 209 -7.97 21.63 6.09
CA VAL A 209 -8.63 22.69 5.31
C VAL A 209 -7.84 22.99 4.05
N GLY A 210 -8.54 23.03 2.94
CA GLY A 210 -8.03 23.45 1.64
C GLY A 210 -8.69 24.77 1.22
N ALA A 211 -7.90 25.67 0.67
CA ALA A 211 -8.38 26.90 0.03
C ALA A 211 -7.84 26.99 -1.39
N CYS A 212 -8.68 27.48 -2.30
CA CYS A 212 -8.30 27.79 -3.66
C CYS A 212 -8.65 29.25 -3.94
N ILE A 213 -7.66 30.09 -4.20
CA ILE A 213 -7.88 31.46 -4.61
C ILE A 213 -7.82 31.56 -6.13
N ILE A 214 -8.81 32.19 -6.71
CA ILE A 214 -8.96 32.35 -8.14
C ILE A 214 -9.09 33.87 -8.40
N SER A 215 -8.17 34.44 -9.16
CA SER A 215 -8.29 35.84 -9.64
C SER A 215 -8.41 35.84 -11.15
N SER A 216 -9.35 36.60 -11.65
CA SER A 216 -9.55 36.84 -13.08
C SER A 216 -9.14 38.29 -13.43
N LEU A 217 -8.55 38.49 -14.60
CA LEU A 217 -8.22 39.82 -15.08
C LEU A 217 -9.43 40.56 -15.68
N GLU A 218 -10.51 39.83 -15.98
CA GLU A 218 -11.73 40.38 -16.57
C GLU A 218 -12.96 39.72 -15.93
N LEU A 219 -13.93 40.57 -15.53
CA LEU A 219 -15.28 40.10 -15.18
C LEU A 219 -16.01 39.72 -16.45
N ARG A 220 -16.42 38.47 -16.55
CA ARG A 220 -17.22 37.95 -17.67
C ARG A 220 -18.55 37.40 -17.18
N ASP A 221 -19.57 37.55 -18.02
CA ASP A 221 -20.85 36.94 -17.77
C ASP A 221 -20.69 35.39 -17.68
N GLY A 222 -21.27 34.78 -16.65
CA GLY A 222 -21.20 33.31 -16.43
C GLY A 222 -20.05 32.86 -15.54
N LEU A 223 -19.09 33.69 -15.13
CA LEU A 223 -17.98 33.27 -14.24
C LEU A 223 -18.48 32.71 -12.90
N LEU A 224 -19.48 33.33 -12.28
CA LEU A 224 -20.05 32.86 -11.02
C LEU A 224 -20.72 31.51 -11.16
N GLU A 225 -21.37 31.25 -12.29
CA GLU A 225 -21.99 29.94 -12.57
C GLU A 225 -20.93 28.82 -12.72
N GLN A 226 -19.82 29.14 -13.40
CA GLN A 226 -18.68 28.22 -13.54
C GLN A 226 -18.01 27.94 -12.18
N LEU A 227 -17.83 28.96 -11.34
CA LEU A 227 -17.31 28.78 -9.97
C LEU A 227 -18.24 27.96 -9.09
N ASP A 228 -19.57 28.07 -9.26
CA ASP A 228 -20.53 27.22 -8.57
C ASP A 228 -20.40 25.75 -8.97
N VAL A 229 -20.23 25.46 -10.25
CA VAL A 229 -19.94 24.12 -10.74
C VAL A 229 -18.65 23.55 -10.13
N ILE A 230 -17.56 24.34 -10.16
CA ILE A 230 -16.27 23.95 -9.59
C ILE A 230 -16.40 23.71 -8.08
N SER A 231 -17.16 24.54 -7.37
CA SER A 231 -17.37 24.38 -5.93
C SER A 231 -18.11 23.07 -5.58
N LYS A 232 -19.09 22.69 -6.41
CA LYS A 232 -19.81 21.42 -6.24
C LYS A 232 -18.91 20.20 -6.49
N GLU A 233 -18.10 20.24 -7.54
CA GLU A 233 -17.13 19.17 -7.85
C GLU A 233 -16.09 19.01 -6.72
N LEU A 234 -15.64 20.13 -6.14
CA LEU A 234 -14.71 20.17 -5.00
C LEU A 234 -15.39 19.97 -3.65
N ARG A 235 -16.70 19.72 -3.62
CA ARG A 235 -17.49 19.59 -2.38
C ARG A 235 -17.23 20.75 -1.41
N GLY A 236 -17.06 21.92 -1.96
CA GLY A 236 -16.67 23.12 -1.24
C GLY A 236 -17.72 24.23 -1.31
N SER A 237 -17.34 25.38 -0.83
CA SER A 237 -18.11 26.59 -0.95
C SER A 237 -17.20 27.75 -1.39
N PHE A 238 -17.69 28.63 -2.25
CA PHE A 238 -16.92 29.78 -2.64
C PHE A 238 -17.47 31.07 -2.03
N LYS A 239 -16.59 32.06 -1.90
CA LYS A 239 -16.90 33.39 -1.43
C LYS A 239 -16.17 34.39 -2.32
N THR A 240 -16.84 35.49 -2.69
CA THR A 240 -16.23 36.64 -3.35
C THR A 240 -15.44 37.46 -2.34
N ILE A 241 -14.18 37.71 -2.63
CA ILE A 241 -13.31 38.63 -1.85
C ILE A 241 -13.45 40.05 -2.36
N ASP A 242 -13.36 40.22 -3.67
CA ASP A 242 -13.56 41.49 -4.39
C ASP A 242 -14.12 41.19 -5.79
N GLU A 243 -14.24 42.22 -6.63
CA GLU A 243 -14.85 42.08 -7.96
C GLU A 243 -14.17 41.06 -8.87
N MET A 244 -12.89 40.78 -8.66
CA MET A 244 -12.05 39.93 -9.52
C MET A 244 -11.48 38.71 -8.80
N THR A 245 -11.68 38.61 -7.48
CA THR A 245 -11.03 37.58 -6.66
C THR A 245 -12.05 36.76 -5.88
N PHE A 246 -11.95 35.46 -6.02
CA PHE A 246 -12.82 34.49 -5.37
C PHE A 246 -11.97 33.54 -4.56
N ILE A 247 -12.52 33.06 -3.45
CA ILE A 247 -11.91 32.01 -2.64
C ILE A 247 -12.88 30.85 -2.48
N LEU A 248 -12.40 29.65 -2.71
CA LEU A 248 -13.12 28.40 -2.52
C LEU A 248 -12.53 27.67 -1.34
N TYR A 249 -13.37 27.26 -0.42
CA TYR A 249 -13.01 26.45 0.75
C TYR A 249 -13.49 25.03 0.55
N THR A 250 -12.60 24.09 0.81
CA THR A 250 -12.86 22.66 0.71
C THR A 250 -11.91 21.88 1.63
N THR A 251 -11.69 20.61 1.38
CA THR A 251 -10.67 19.83 2.08
C THR A 251 -9.44 19.64 1.19
N ARG A 252 -8.29 19.38 1.82
CA ARG A 252 -7.08 19.00 1.10
C ARG A 252 -7.28 17.74 0.25
N GLY A 253 -8.02 16.76 0.77
CA GLY A 253 -8.32 15.54 0.04
C GLY A 253 -9.06 15.77 -1.27
N ASP A 254 -10.05 16.66 -1.27
CA ASP A 254 -10.81 17.01 -2.48
C ASP A 254 -9.94 17.73 -3.51
N ILE A 255 -9.11 18.71 -3.09
CA ILE A 255 -8.16 19.39 -3.99
C ILE A 255 -7.16 18.39 -4.59
N GLU A 256 -6.50 17.57 -3.78
CA GLU A 256 -5.54 16.59 -4.27
C GLU A 256 -6.18 15.57 -5.20
N SER A 257 -7.47 15.25 -4.98
CA SER A 257 -8.22 14.36 -5.86
C SER A 257 -8.33 14.91 -7.28
N ILE A 258 -8.73 16.15 -7.45
CA ILE A 258 -8.89 16.76 -8.79
C ILE A 258 -7.55 17.04 -9.48
N ILE A 259 -6.50 17.38 -8.72
CA ILE A 259 -5.15 17.55 -9.27
C ILE A 259 -4.65 16.23 -9.86
N LYS A 260 -4.73 15.14 -9.11
CA LYS A 260 -4.24 13.82 -9.53
C LYS A 260 -5.03 13.20 -10.69
N THR A 261 -6.32 13.52 -10.82
CA THR A 261 -7.16 13.02 -11.93
C THR A 261 -7.05 13.86 -13.19
N ASN A 262 -6.24 14.92 -13.15
CA ASN A 262 -6.14 15.91 -14.24
C ASN A 262 -7.49 16.57 -14.61
N ILE A 263 -8.52 16.40 -13.77
CA ILE A 263 -9.83 17.05 -13.92
C ILE A 263 -9.66 18.57 -13.77
N ILE A 264 -8.67 18.98 -12.99
CA ILE A 264 -8.35 20.38 -12.75
C ILE A 264 -8.19 21.18 -14.06
N ASN A 265 -7.48 20.62 -15.03
CA ASN A 265 -7.28 21.29 -16.31
C ASN A 265 -8.60 21.46 -17.06
N ASN A 266 -9.51 20.49 -17.00
CA ASN A 266 -10.81 20.57 -17.64
C ASN A 266 -11.74 21.54 -16.91
N LEU A 267 -11.75 21.55 -15.57
CA LEU A 267 -12.57 22.43 -14.77
C LEU A 267 -12.18 23.91 -14.98
N PHE A 268 -10.89 24.21 -14.96
CA PHE A 268 -10.41 25.59 -15.09
C PHE A 268 -10.25 26.03 -16.56
N ALA A 269 -10.08 25.10 -17.50
CA ALA A 269 -10.14 25.42 -18.93
C ALA A 269 -11.53 25.91 -19.39
N SER A 270 -12.58 25.58 -18.64
CA SER A 270 -13.94 26.09 -18.91
C SER A 270 -14.06 27.59 -18.57
N ILE A 271 -13.17 28.13 -17.73
CA ILE A 271 -13.12 29.55 -17.42
C ILE A 271 -12.37 30.26 -18.56
N GLU A 272 -13.11 30.94 -19.40
CA GLU A 272 -12.51 31.75 -20.47
C GLU A 272 -11.76 32.96 -19.90
N GLY A 273 -10.52 33.20 -20.35
CA GLY A 273 -9.69 34.36 -19.97
C GLY A 273 -8.45 33.99 -19.17
N MET A 274 -7.65 35.02 -18.84
CA MET A 274 -6.48 34.81 -17.97
C MET A 274 -6.91 34.76 -16.51
N ILE A 275 -6.65 33.65 -15.87
CA ILE A 275 -6.91 33.43 -14.46
C ILE A 275 -5.60 33.01 -13.75
N ALA A 276 -5.41 33.51 -12.53
CA ALA A 276 -4.37 33.06 -11.62
C ALA A 276 -5.00 32.22 -10.49
N ILE A 277 -4.46 31.03 -10.26
CA ILE A 277 -5.00 30.10 -9.27
C ILE A 277 -3.92 29.73 -8.27
N GLY A 278 -4.25 29.83 -6.97
CA GLY A 278 -3.37 29.38 -5.90
C GLY A 278 -4.09 28.41 -4.97
N PHE A 279 -3.49 27.24 -4.74
CA PHE A 279 -3.97 26.27 -3.75
C PHE A 279 -3.16 26.39 -2.47
N GLY A 280 -3.85 26.36 -1.33
CA GLY A 280 -3.24 26.37 -0.01
C GLY A 280 -3.91 25.41 0.94
N TYR A 281 -3.13 24.81 1.82
CA TYR A 281 -3.59 23.92 2.87
C TYR A 281 -3.19 24.47 4.23
N GLY A 282 -4.02 24.19 5.24
CA GLY A 282 -3.74 24.63 6.61
C GLY A 282 -4.57 23.89 7.65
N LYS A 283 -4.12 23.92 8.90
CA LYS A 283 -4.91 23.39 10.03
C LYS A 283 -6.13 24.27 10.32
N THR A 284 -6.09 25.52 9.86
CA THR A 284 -7.17 26.50 10.00
C THR A 284 -7.49 27.13 8.65
N VAL A 285 -8.69 27.67 8.50
CA VAL A 285 -9.13 28.42 7.33
C VAL A 285 -8.14 29.55 7.00
N LYS A 286 -7.73 30.32 8.03
CA LYS A 286 -6.81 31.45 7.88
C LYS A 286 -5.44 31.02 7.34
N GLU A 287 -4.90 29.90 7.83
CA GLU A 287 -3.62 29.35 7.35
C GLU A 287 -3.74 28.86 5.90
N ALA A 288 -4.83 28.17 5.56
CA ALA A 288 -5.09 27.71 4.19
C ALA A 288 -5.21 28.91 3.23
N GLU A 289 -5.92 29.98 3.60
CA GLU A 289 -6.00 31.23 2.82
C GLU A 289 -4.63 31.87 2.58
N GLN A 290 -3.83 31.97 3.65
CA GLN A 290 -2.50 32.59 3.53
C GLN A 290 -1.61 31.79 2.57
N ASN A 291 -1.62 30.47 2.69
CA ASN A 291 -0.85 29.59 1.82
C ASN A 291 -1.36 29.64 0.36
N ALA A 292 -2.68 29.74 0.16
CA ALA A 292 -3.26 29.90 -1.17
C ALA A 292 -2.86 31.23 -1.82
N LYS A 293 -2.82 32.34 -1.05
CA LYS A 293 -2.35 33.64 -1.52
C LYS A 293 -0.88 33.61 -1.94
N ILE A 294 -0.04 32.97 -1.14
CA ILE A 294 1.38 32.80 -1.47
C ILE A 294 1.53 32.02 -2.78
N ALA A 295 0.80 30.88 -2.92
CA ALA A 295 0.84 30.07 -4.13
C ALA A 295 0.36 30.83 -5.37
N GLN A 296 -0.71 31.63 -5.25
CA GLN A 296 -1.22 32.46 -6.34
C GLN A 296 -0.21 33.54 -6.80
N GLY A 297 0.58 34.07 -5.87
CA GLY A 297 1.62 35.07 -6.20
C GLY A 297 2.75 34.53 -7.08
N PHE A 298 2.83 33.24 -7.31
CA PHE A 298 3.77 32.58 -8.22
C PHE A 298 3.14 32.14 -9.55
N ALA A 299 1.84 32.31 -9.73
CA ALA A 299 1.09 31.95 -10.94
C ALA A 299 0.99 33.16 -11.91
#